data_0ad4d65f9f71c1c35b6cf6bda0c9a59a
#
_entry.id   0ad4d65f9f71c1c35b6cf6bda0c9a59a
#
_cell.length_a   1.000
_cell.length_b   1.000
_cell.length_c   1.000
_cell.angle_alpha   90.00
_cell.angle_beta   90.00
_cell.angle_gamma   90.00
#
_symmetry.space_group_name_H-M   'P 1'
#
loop_
_entity.id
_entity.type
_entity.pdbx_description
1 polymer ?
#
loop_
_entity_poly.entity_id
_entity_poly.type
_entity_poly.pdbx_seq_one_letter_code
_entity_poly.pdbx_strand_id
1 'polypeptide(L)'
;MSMTFEQYKELQKKVDYHMDRYYNQDAPEISDYEYDQMMIRLKDAEKDHPDWVTPDSPTQKIGGVAKREAGVKITHDVPMLSIEDVFSKEEVIQWVQKIQTRYPECRFSVETKIDGLSITLRYEAGEDGKLHLTTAETRGDGLIGEDVTANALVISDVRKTIDLSYDSLQLRGEVYMSHDEFERYNQRQEQDGKKPAANPRNLAAGTLRQLDPTVTAKRGLRMFVFNVQKGPEEMRQSHVTGLDLLKEKQVPVVYHKLCQTADEVIEAIDEIADMRQDLDYDIDGAVVKLDDIRLREQFPAGSKYSSGHIAYKYPPEERVVMMDEILVDVGRTGKLTFTGVFHDPETGKAARLCGTSVSRATLHNQDYINDMKIGIGGTYRLFKSGEIIPKLNGCVTKPPAIFQAPKNCPVCGASLVREGDTADIRCVNGSCPAQLVRTVAYFASLNAMNIVGLGDTLVEELVKEGYIHDCSDIYKLKDHRQELIDRGILGKEKNTDKILAAIEKSKGNEPERL
;
A
#
# COMPACT_ATOMS: atom_id res chain seq x y z
N MET A 1 9.07 21.13 -20.40
CA MET A 1 10.54 20.97 -20.58
C MET A 1 10.81 19.50 -20.72
N SER A 2 11.56 19.07 -21.73
CA SER A 2 11.94 17.65 -21.92
C SER A 2 12.82 17.20 -20.76
N MET A 3 12.58 16.00 -20.25
CA MET A 3 13.38 15.38 -19.19
C MET A 3 14.80 15.12 -19.68
N THR A 4 15.82 15.38 -18.85
CA THR A 4 17.21 15.00 -19.18
C THR A 4 17.44 13.52 -18.86
N PHE A 5 18.47 12.91 -19.48
CA PHE A 5 18.82 11.51 -19.20
C PHE A 5 19.18 11.26 -17.72
N GLU A 6 19.83 12.22 -17.07
CA GLU A 6 20.13 12.13 -15.63
C GLU A 6 18.86 12.14 -14.78
N GLN A 7 17.91 13.02 -15.10
CA GLN A 7 16.60 13.06 -14.42
C GLN A 7 15.79 11.79 -14.66
N TYR A 8 15.86 11.21 -15.87
CA TYR A 8 15.26 9.91 -16.17
C TYR A 8 15.85 8.79 -15.29
N LYS A 9 17.19 8.71 -15.20
CA LYS A 9 17.86 7.71 -14.35
C LYS A 9 17.55 7.87 -12.86
N GLU A 10 17.41 9.09 -12.39
CA GLU A 10 17.01 9.35 -11.01
C GLU A 10 15.54 8.93 -10.76
N LEU A 11 14.65 9.24 -11.70
CA LEU A 11 13.25 8.82 -11.64
C LEU A 11 13.14 7.29 -11.69
N GLN A 12 13.87 6.61 -12.56
CA GLN A 12 13.93 5.16 -12.66
C GLN A 12 14.31 4.52 -11.31
N LYS A 13 15.38 5.03 -10.65
CA LYS A 13 15.79 4.55 -9.32
C LYS A 13 14.72 4.76 -8.25
N LYS A 14 14.01 5.90 -8.27
CA LYS A 14 12.93 6.18 -7.32
C LYS A 14 11.76 5.22 -7.53
N VAL A 15 11.38 4.96 -8.77
CA VAL A 15 10.31 4.01 -9.10
C VAL A 15 10.70 2.59 -8.68
N ASP A 16 11.93 2.13 -8.97
CA ASP A 16 12.43 0.82 -8.52
C ASP A 16 12.40 0.69 -6.99
N TYR A 17 12.85 1.72 -6.28
CA TYR A 17 12.82 1.74 -4.81
C TYR A 17 11.40 1.57 -4.26
N HIS A 18 10.45 2.38 -4.75
CA HIS A 18 9.08 2.32 -4.26
C HIS A 18 8.35 1.05 -4.71
N MET A 19 8.70 0.49 -5.87
CA MET A 19 8.22 -0.81 -6.32
C MET A 19 8.67 -1.92 -5.37
N ASP A 20 9.92 -1.93 -4.93
CA ASP A 20 10.43 -2.88 -3.94
C ASP A 20 9.73 -2.73 -2.57
N ARG A 21 9.56 -1.48 -2.10
CA ARG A 21 8.84 -1.18 -0.85
C ARG A 21 7.40 -1.68 -0.88
N TYR A 22 6.73 -1.50 -2.00
CA TYR A 22 5.33 -1.87 -2.17
C TYR A 22 5.14 -3.39 -2.31
N TYR A 23 5.82 -4.01 -3.28
CA TYR A 23 5.59 -5.41 -3.63
C TYR A 23 6.37 -6.41 -2.78
N ASN A 24 7.54 -6.05 -2.28
CA ASN A 24 8.42 -6.98 -1.58
C ASN A 24 8.46 -6.77 -0.06
N GLN A 25 8.28 -5.54 0.40
CA GLN A 25 8.41 -5.22 1.82
C GLN A 25 7.06 -5.00 2.50
N ASP A 26 5.95 -4.95 1.77
CA ASP A 26 4.60 -4.62 2.26
C ASP A 26 4.60 -3.32 3.12
N ALA A 27 5.49 -2.38 2.79
CA ALA A 27 5.74 -1.16 3.54
C ALA A 27 5.86 0.06 2.60
N PRO A 28 4.80 0.40 1.84
CA PRO A 28 4.81 1.54 0.94
C PRO A 28 5.07 2.85 1.70
N GLU A 29 5.93 3.70 1.14
CA GLU A 29 6.25 5.03 1.67
C GLU A 29 5.59 6.14 0.87
N ILE A 30 5.13 5.81 -0.33
CA ILE A 30 4.33 6.68 -1.20
C ILE A 30 3.03 5.96 -1.56
N SER A 31 2.08 6.70 -2.09
CA SER A 31 0.81 6.14 -2.53
C SER A 31 0.89 5.48 -3.88
N ASP A 32 -0.12 4.67 -4.17
CA ASP A 32 -0.35 4.12 -5.49
C ASP A 32 -0.45 5.24 -6.53
N TYR A 33 -1.19 6.32 -6.23
CA TYR A 33 -1.32 7.47 -7.12
C TYR A 33 0.04 8.15 -7.41
N GLU A 34 0.87 8.40 -6.38
CA GLU A 34 2.21 8.97 -6.59
C GLU A 34 3.12 8.03 -7.35
N TYR A 35 3.06 6.75 -7.03
CA TYR A 35 3.77 5.72 -7.77
C TYR A 35 3.31 5.70 -9.23
N ASP A 36 2.00 5.71 -9.47
CA ASP A 36 1.42 5.75 -10.81
C ASP A 36 1.83 7.02 -11.58
N GLN A 37 1.82 8.20 -10.92
CA GLN A 37 2.30 9.45 -11.53
C GLN A 37 3.80 9.39 -11.88
N MET A 38 4.64 8.78 -11.05
CA MET A 38 6.04 8.57 -11.39
C MET A 38 6.19 7.58 -12.55
N MET A 39 5.38 6.52 -12.60
CA MET A 39 5.35 5.57 -13.69
C MET A 39 4.88 6.19 -15.01
N ILE A 40 3.86 7.06 -14.99
CA ILE A 40 3.41 7.82 -16.16
C ILE A 40 4.56 8.68 -16.69
N ARG A 41 5.20 9.47 -15.83
CA ARG A 41 6.34 10.32 -16.21
C ARG A 41 7.51 9.52 -16.77
N LEU A 42 7.76 8.31 -16.24
CA LEU A 42 8.80 7.43 -16.73
C LEU A 42 8.44 6.88 -18.12
N LYS A 43 7.17 6.44 -18.31
CA LYS A 43 6.66 5.98 -19.62
C LYS A 43 6.68 7.09 -20.67
N ASP A 44 6.30 8.31 -20.31
CA ASP A 44 6.33 9.45 -21.24
C ASP A 44 7.76 9.76 -21.69
N ALA A 45 8.73 9.75 -20.75
CA ALA A 45 10.13 9.94 -21.08
C ALA A 45 10.67 8.81 -22.00
N GLU A 46 10.28 7.56 -21.77
CA GLU A 46 10.63 6.41 -22.60
C GLU A 46 9.96 6.44 -23.98
N LYS A 47 8.78 7.03 -24.09
CA LYS A 47 8.11 7.27 -25.37
C LYS A 47 8.82 8.34 -26.20
N ASP A 48 9.27 9.41 -25.53
CA ASP A 48 10.01 10.50 -26.19
C ASP A 48 11.46 10.08 -26.55
N HIS A 49 12.04 9.14 -25.78
CA HIS A 49 13.40 8.65 -25.92
C HIS A 49 13.46 7.11 -25.86
N PRO A 50 13.03 6.39 -26.93
CA PRO A 50 13.02 4.93 -26.95
C PRO A 50 14.40 4.27 -26.76
N ASP A 51 15.46 4.99 -27.04
CA ASP A 51 16.86 4.57 -26.83
C ASP A 51 17.29 4.53 -25.35
N TRP A 52 16.51 5.12 -24.44
CA TRP A 52 16.76 5.06 -23.00
C TRP A 52 16.19 3.81 -22.34
N VAL A 53 15.24 3.13 -22.99
CA VAL A 53 14.58 1.95 -22.45
C VAL A 53 15.57 0.79 -22.32
N THR A 54 15.67 0.24 -21.13
CA THR A 54 16.47 -0.96 -20.87
C THR A 54 15.56 -2.09 -20.38
N PRO A 55 15.93 -3.38 -20.57
CA PRO A 55 15.16 -4.50 -20.03
C PRO A 55 14.94 -4.42 -18.51
N ASP A 56 15.82 -3.68 -17.83
CA ASP A 56 15.76 -3.47 -16.38
C ASP A 56 14.87 -2.29 -15.96
N SER A 57 14.24 -1.56 -16.90
CA SER A 57 13.34 -0.48 -16.52
C SER A 57 12.14 -0.99 -15.74
N PRO A 58 11.68 -0.27 -14.69
CA PRO A 58 10.44 -0.59 -13.98
C PRO A 58 9.20 -0.68 -14.88
N THR A 59 9.22 -0.01 -16.02
CA THR A 59 8.16 -0.08 -17.03
C THR A 59 8.11 -1.43 -17.74
N GLN A 60 9.22 -2.17 -17.74
CA GLN A 60 9.38 -3.47 -18.40
C GLN A 60 9.30 -4.66 -17.42
N LYS A 61 9.28 -4.40 -16.09
CA LYS A 61 9.25 -5.43 -15.06
C LYS A 61 7.88 -5.50 -14.36
N ILE A 62 7.51 -6.70 -13.93
CA ILE A 62 6.43 -6.90 -12.96
C ILE A 62 7.03 -6.73 -11.56
N GLY A 63 6.41 -5.92 -10.70
CA GLY A 63 6.84 -5.77 -9.31
C GLY A 63 6.55 -7.03 -8.50
N GLY A 64 7.44 -7.36 -7.58
CA GLY A 64 7.31 -8.48 -6.64
C GLY A 64 8.37 -9.56 -6.86
N VAL A 65 8.96 -10.02 -5.76
CA VAL A 65 9.88 -11.17 -5.72
C VAL A 65 9.36 -12.14 -4.67
N ALA A 66 9.23 -13.43 -5.00
CA ALA A 66 8.88 -14.46 -4.02
C ALA A 66 9.95 -14.54 -2.93
N LYS A 67 9.60 -14.24 -1.67
CA LYS A 67 10.53 -14.20 -0.54
C LYS A 67 11.03 -15.61 -0.20
N ARG A 68 12.33 -15.74 0.04
CA ARG A 68 12.97 -17.05 0.32
C ARG A 68 12.54 -17.70 1.64
N GLU A 69 12.01 -16.92 2.59
CA GLU A 69 11.77 -17.36 3.98
C GLU A 69 10.30 -17.75 4.28
N ALA A 70 9.35 -17.49 3.38
CA ALA A 70 7.91 -17.58 3.66
C ALA A 70 7.14 -18.68 2.91
N GLY A 71 7.73 -19.46 1.99
CA GLY A 71 6.98 -20.50 1.28
C GLY A 71 7.75 -21.20 0.17
N VAL A 72 7.16 -22.31 -0.31
CA VAL A 72 7.65 -23.01 -1.50
C VAL A 72 7.35 -22.16 -2.73
N LYS A 73 8.35 -21.95 -3.58
CA LYS A 73 8.18 -21.21 -4.83
C LYS A 73 7.50 -22.06 -5.88
N ILE A 74 6.52 -21.49 -6.58
CA ILE A 74 5.79 -22.16 -7.66
C ILE A 74 5.90 -21.32 -8.93
N THR A 75 6.24 -21.97 -10.04
CA THR A 75 6.22 -21.35 -11.37
C THR A 75 4.79 -21.36 -11.91
N HIS A 76 4.33 -20.19 -12.41
CA HIS A 76 3.01 -20.06 -13.01
C HIS A 76 2.95 -20.73 -14.38
N ASP A 77 1.91 -21.55 -14.64
CA ASP A 77 1.64 -22.10 -15.97
C ASP A 77 1.22 -21.00 -16.96
N VAL A 78 0.45 -20.02 -16.45
CA VAL A 78 0.01 -18.83 -17.18
C VAL A 78 0.56 -17.60 -16.47
N PRO A 79 1.36 -16.75 -17.13
CA PRO A 79 1.93 -15.57 -16.51
C PRO A 79 0.85 -14.65 -15.89
N MET A 80 1.10 -14.16 -14.68
CA MET A 80 0.20 -13.25 -13.98
C MET A 80 0.55 -11.80 -14.28
N LEU A 81 0.28 -11.35 -15.51
CA LEU A 81 0.55 -10.00 -15.96
C LEU A 81 -0.26 -8.96 -15.18
N SER A 82 0.27 -7.75 -15.12
CA SER A 82 -0.41 -6.56 -14.60
C SER A 82 -1.44 -6.03 -15.60
N ILE A 83 -2.29 -5.09 -15.17
CA ILE A 83 -3.26 -4.39 -16.00
C ILE A 83 -2.71 -2.98 -16.25
N GLU A 84 -2.95 -2.43 -17.44
CA GLU A 84 -2.62 -1.04 -17.73
C GLU A 84 -3.66 -0.12 -17.10
N ASP A 85 -3.19 0.83 -16.26
CA ASP A 85 -4.06 1.81 -15.62
C ASP A 85 -4.31 2.99 -16.55
N VAL A 86 -5.57 3.44 -16.60
CA VAL A 86 -6.03 4.66 -17.27
C VAL A 86 -6.81 5.53 -16.27
N PHE A 87 -6.76 6.85 -16.44
CA PHE A 87 -7.23 7.80 -15.44
C PHE A 87 -8.34 8.73 -15.93
N SER A 88 -8.75 8.59 -17.20
CA SER A 88 -9.86 9.35 -17.77
C SER A 88 -10.82 8.44 -18.52
N LYS A 89 -12.10 8.84 -18.55
CA LYS A 89 -13.13 8.15 -19.33
C LYS A 89 -12.83 8.22 -20.82
N GLU A 90 -12.19 9.29 -21.25
CA GLU A 90 -11.77 9.51 -22.64
C GLU A 90 -10.77 8.44 -23.09
N GLU A 91 -9.81 8.06 -22.24
CA GLU A 91 -8.86 6.97 -22.53
C GLU A 91 -9.58 5.62 -22.65
N VAL A 92 -10.59 5.36 -21.81
CA VAL A 92 -11.42 4.15 -21.89
C VAL A 92 -12.18 4.12 -23.23
N ILE A 93 -12.85 5.23 -23.60
CA ILE A 93 -13.59 5.36 -24.86
C ILE A 93 -12.66 5.11 -26.04
N GLN A 94 -11.48 5.73 -26.07
CA GLN A 94 -10.50 5.56 -27.14
C GLN A 94 -10.02 4.10 -27.24
N TRP A 95 -9.79 3.43 -26.12
CA TRP A 95 -9.38 2.03 -26.09
C TRP A 95 -10.50 1.12 -26.63
N VAL A 96 -11.76 1.30 -26.20
CA VAL A 96 -12.93 0.56 -26.71
C VAL A 96 -13.09 0.76 -28.21
N GLN A 97 -13.08 2.00 -28.68
CA GLN A 97 -13.25 2.35 -30.11
C GLN A 97 -12.12 1.79 -30.98
N LYS A 98 -10.87 1.81 -30.48
CA LYS A 98 -9.73 1.22 -31.16
C LYS A 98 -9.91 -0.29 -31.39
N ILE A 99 -10.46 -1.02 -30.40
CA ILE A 99 -10.75 -2.43 -30.54
C ILE A 99 -11.92 -2.66 -31.51
N GLN A 100 -13.01 -1.92 -31.35
CA GLN A 100 -14.19 -2.03 -32.22
C GLN A 100 -13.93 -1.68 -33.67
N THR A 101 -12.99 -0.80 -33.97
CA THR A 101 -12.56 -0.52 -35.35
C THR A 101 -12.03 -1.78 -36.04
N ARG A 102 -11.38 -2.68 -35.30
CA ARG A 102 -10.84 -3.94 -35.82
C ARG A 102 -11.82 -5.11 -35.70
N TYR A 103 -12.65 -5.09 -34.64
CA TYR A 103 -13.58 -6.15 -34.27
C TYR A 103 -14.95 -5.53 -33.90
N PRO A 104 -15.79 -5.14 -34.91
CA PRO A 104 -17.04 -4.38 -34.67
C PRO A 104 -18.05 -5.06 -33.74
N GLU A 105 -18.10 -6.40 -33.76
CA GLU A 105 -19.06 -7.21 -32.98
C GLU A 105 -18.52 -7.62 -31.59
N CYS A 106 -17.35 -7.13 -31.19
CA CYS A 106 -16.79 -7.49 -29.90
C CYS A 106 -17.59 -6.85 -28.75
N ARG A 107 -17.60 -7.54 -27.61
CA ARG A 107 -18.24 -7.11 -26.37
C ARG A 107 -17.19 -6.96 -25.28
N PHE A 108 -17.55 -6.25 -24.24
CA PHE A 108 -16.67 -5.95 -23.12
C PHE A 108 -17.33 -6.37 -21.81
N SER A 109 -16.53 -6.92 -20.88
CA SER A 109 -16.89 -7.07 -19.47
C SER A 109 -16.38 -5.85 -18.71
N VAL A 110 -17.25 -5.25 -17.87
CA VAL A 110 -16.85 -4.20 -16.92
C VAL A 110 -17.03 -4.75 -15.51
N GLU A 111 -15.98 -4.67 -14.70
CA GLU A 111 -15.89 -5.38 -13.41
C GLU A 111 -15.38 -4.47 -12.30
N THR A 112 -15.75 -4.78 -11.05
CA THR A 112 -15.16 -4.14 -9.88
C THR A 112 -13.66 -4.49 -9.78
N LYS A 113 -12.83 -3.47 -9.58
CA LYS A 113 -11.40 -3.64 -9.29
C LYS A 113 -11.17 -3.72 -7.79
N ILE A 114 -11.14 -4.94 -7.27
CA ILE A 114 -10.95 -5.19 -5.83
C ILE A 114 -9.55 -4.73 -5.41
N ASP A 115 -9.47 -4.05 -4.28
CA ASP A 115 -8.20 -3.68 -3.65
C ASP A 115 -7.74 -4.76 -2.66
N GLY A 116 -6.94 -5.71 -3.15
CA GLY A 116 -6.55 -6.90 -2.42
C GLY A 116 -5.21 -7.48 -2.84
N LEU A 117 -5.07 -8.80 -2.69
CA LEU A 117 -3.91 -9.58 -3.12
C LEU A 117 -4.32 -10.64 -4.13
N SER A 118 -3.71 -10.62 -5.31
CA SER A 118 -4.01 -11.56 -6.39
C SER A 118 -3.53 -12.98 -6.06
N ILE A 119 -4.42 -13.94 -6.31
CA ILE A 119 -4.18 -15.38 -6.09
C ILE A 119 -4.60 -16.16 -7.34
N THR A 120 -3.88 -17.23 -7.65
CA THR A 120 -4.30 -18.26 -8.61
C THR A 120 -4.68 -19.53 -7.85
N LEU A 121 -5.80 -20.14 -8.23
CA LEU A 121 -6.30 -21.41 -7.71
C LEU A 121 -6.27 -22.45 -8.83
N ARG A 122 -5.60 -23.57 -8.60
CA ARG A 122 -5.55 -24.71 -9.53
C ARG A 122 -6.37 -25.84 -9.01
N TYR A 123 -7.24 -26.37 -9.87
CA TYR A 123 -8.10 -27.52 -9.60
C TYR A 123 -7.81 -28.62 -10.61
N GLU A 124 -7.79 -29.85 -10.15
CA GLU A 124 -7.60 -31.05 -10.97
C GLU A 124 -8.76 -32.01 -10.74
N ALA A 125 -9.07 -32.81 -11.77
CA ALA A 125 -10.13 -33.83 -11.70
C ALA A 125 -9.80 -34.89 -10.65
N GLY A 126 -10.76 -35.17 -9.77
CA GLY A 126 -10.72 -36.31 -8.86
C GLY A 126 -11.44 -37.55 -9.41
N GLU A 127 -11.28 -38.67 -8.72
CA GLU A 127 -11.95 -39.92 -9.07
C GLU A 127 -13.49 -39.84 -8.96
N ASP A 128 -14.00 -38.86 -8.21
CA ASP A 128 -15.43 -38.56 -8.05
C ASP A 128 -16.01 -37.72 -9.21
N GLY A 129 -15.21 -37.43 -10.23
CA GLY A 129 -15.60 -36.66 -11.41
C GLY A 129 -15.76 -35.15 -11.14
N LYS A 130 -15.29 -34.66 -9.99
CA LYS A 130 -15.29 -33.25 -9.61
C LYS A 130 -13.88 -32.68 -9.64
N LEU A 131 -13.79 -31.36 -9.68
CA LEU A 131 -12.53 -30.65 -9.59
C LEU A 131 -12.18 -30.37 -8.13
N HIS A 132 -10.97 -30.75 -7.70
CA HIS A 132 -10.44 -30.55 -6.36
C HIS A 132 -9.32 -29.51 -6.39
N LEU A 133 -9.30 -28.58 -5.42
CA LEU A 133 -8.22 -27.62 -5.27
C LEU A 133 -6.91 -28.34 -4.90
N THR A 134 -5.92 -28.24 -5.76
CA THR A 134 -4.59 -28.82 -5.57
C THR A 134 -3.55 -27.81 -5.14
N THR A 135 -3.63 -26.59 -5.69
CA THR A 135 -2.62 -25.54 -5.45
C THR A 135 -3.25 -24.16 -5.44
N ALA A 136 -2.79 -23.32 -4.52
CA ALA A 136 -3.06 -21.89 -4.52
C ALA A 136 -1.75 -21.12 -4.42
N GLU A 137 -1.57 -20.11 -5.27
CA GLU A 137 -0.30 -19.39 -5.40
C GLU A 137 -0.50 -17.88 -5.51
N THR A 138 0.39 -17.10 -4.88
CA THR A 138 0.41 -15.64 -5.02
C THR A 138 0.98 -15.23 -6.37
N ARG A 139 0.74 -13.98 -6.79
CA ARG A 139 1.28 -13.46 -8.05
C ARG A 139 2.82 -13.47 -8.11
N GLY A 140 3.50 -13.11 -7.00
CA GLY A 140 4.95 -12.91 -6.99
C GLY A 140 5.39 -11.90 -8.04
N ASP A 141 6.40 -12.25 -8.84
CA ASP A 141 6.91 -11.45 -9.97
C ASP A 141 6.13 -11.68 -11.29
N GLY A 142 5.02 -12.41 -11.22
CA GLY A 142 4.19 -12.77 -12.37
C GLY A 142 4.61 -14.04 -13.09
N LEU A 143 5.80 -14.57 -12.84
CA LEU A 143 6.30 -15.86 -13.33
C LEU A 143 6.47 -16.87 -12.21
N ILE A 144 6.84 -16.42 -11.02
CA ILE A 144 7.07 -17.24 -9.83
C ILE A 144 6.31 -16.63 -8.67
N GLY A 145 5.44 -17.41 -8.05
CA GLY A 145 4.70 -17.07 -6.84
C GLY A 145 5.10 -17.89 -5.63
N GLU A 146 4.41 -17.68 -4.53
CA GLU A 146 4.55 -18.45 -3.28
C GLU A 146 3.34 -19.38 -3.12
N ASP A 147 3.57 -20.62 -2.68
CA ASP A 147 2.51 -21.56 -2.32
C ASP A 147 1.80 -21.05 -1.04
N VAL A 148 0.52 -20.78 -1.19
CA VAL A 148 -0.38 -20.38 -0.10
C VAL A 148 -1.58 -21.32 0.03
N THR A 149 -1.47 -22.55 -0.48
CA THR A 149 -2.56 -23.53 -0.54
C THR A 149 -3.19 -23.76 0.82
N ALA A 150 -2.38 -23.96 1.86
CA ALA A 150 -2.89 -24.19 3.22
C ALA A 150 -3.70 -22.99 3.74
N ASN A 151 -3.28 -21.76 3.43
CA ASN A 151 -3.98 -20.54 3.81
C ASN A 151 -5.25 -20.33 2.96
N ALA A 152 -5.20 -20.65 1.66
CA ALA A 152 -6.37 -20.56 0.79
C ALA A 152 -7.48 -21.53 1.23
N LEU A 153 -7.15 -22.74 1.65
CA LEU A 153 -8.10 -23.76 2.09
C LEU A 153 -8.92 -23.36 3.35
N VAL A 154 -8.48 -22.37 4.11
CA VAL A 154 -9.21 -21.86 5.28
C VAL A 154 -10.00 -20.57 5.00
N ILE A 155 -9.92 -20.02 3.79
CA ILE A 155 -10.76 -18.90 3.33
C ILE A 155 -12.13 -19.48 2.94
N SER A 156 -13.20 -18.94 3.54
CA SER A 156 -14.57 -19.47 3.37
C SER A 156 -15.07 -19.44 1.92
N ASP A 157 -14.61 -18.45 1.13
CA ASP A 157 -15.00 -18.25 -0.26
C ASP A 157 -14.25 -19.17 -1.24
N VAL A 158 -13.14 -19.75 -0.81
CA VAL A 158 -12.37 -20.71 -1.64
C VAL A 158 -13.06 -22.06 -1.62
N ARG A 159 -13.60 -22.47 -2.76
CA ARG A 159 -14.21 -23.80 -2.91
C ARG A 159 -13.13 -24.86 -2.96
N LYS A 160 -13.18 -25.83 -2.03
CA LYS A 160 -12.25 -26.99 -2.02
C LYS A 160 -12.54 -27.93 -3.16
N THR A 161 -13.81 -27.99 -3.57
CA THR A 161 -14.31 -28.84 -4.65
C THR A 161 -15.32 -28.05 -5.47
N ILE A 162 -15.23 -28.16 -6.80
CA ILE A 162 -16.19 -27.60 -7.75
C ILE A 162 -16.82 -28.75 -8.53
N ASP A 163 -18.17 -28.79 -8.55
CA ASP A 163 -18.94 -29.78 -9.29
C ASP A 163 -18.97 -29.42 -10.78
N LEU A 164 -17.86 -29.73 -11.46
CA LEU A 164 -17.61 -29.48 -12.87
C LEU A 164 -16.79 -30.65 -13.42
N SER A 165 -17.35 -31.36 -14.41
CA SER A 165 -16.66 -32.45 -15.11
C SER A 165 -15.71 -31.88 -16.15
N TYR A 166 -14.47 -31.70 -15.78
CA TYR A 166 -13.39 -31.24 -16.65
C TYR A 166 -12.04 -31.70 -16.08
N ASP A 167 -11.02 -31.79 -16.92
CA ASP A 167 -9.72 -32.32 -16.48
C ASP A 167 -9.00 -31.37 -15.49
N SER A 168 -9.04 -30.07 -15.75
CA SER A 168 -8.41 -29.08 -14.89
C SER A 168 -9.03 -27.69 -15.06
N LEU A 169 -9.03 -26.90 -13.99
CA LEU A 169 -9.52 -25.52 -13.97
C LEU A 169 -8.49 -24.63 -13.27
N GLN A 170 -8.16 -23.51 -13.88
CA GLN A 170 -7.30 -22.52 -13.27
C GLN A 170 -8.00 -21.17 -13.19
N LEU A 171 -8.19 -20.69 -11.97
CA LEU A 171 -8.92 -19.47 -11.67
C LEU A 171 -7.96 -18.42 -11.09
N ARG A 172 -8.16 -17.18 -11.46
CA ARG A 172 -7.49 -16.05 -10.83
C ARG A 172 -8.50 -15.22 -10.05
N GLY A 173 -8.16 -14.90 -8.81
CA GLY A 173 -8.99 -14.13 -7.90
C GLY A 173 -8.21 -13.07 -7.15
N GLU A 174 -8.94 -12.27 -6.39
CA GLU A 174 -8.38 -11.29 -5.47
C GLU A 174 -8.84 -11.62 -4.06
N VAL A 175 -7.87 -11.81 -3.15
CA VAL A 175 -8.10 -12.01 -1.72
C VAL A 175 -8.13 -10.64 -1.05
N TYR A 176 -9.15 -10.38 -0.26
CA TYR A 176 -9.36 -9.11 0.41
C TYR A 176 -9.81 -9.30 1.87
N MET A 177 -9.84 -8.22 2.62
CA MET A 177 -10.42 -8.16 3.95
C MET A 177 -11.57 -7.17 3.96
N SER A 178 -12.72 -7.57 4.50
CA SER A 178 -13.87 -6.67 4.65
C SER A 178 -13.60 -5.57 5.69
N HIS A 179 -14.30 -4.44 5.58
CA HIS A 179 -14.21 -3.33 6.53
C HIS A 179 -14.49 -3.78 7.95
N ASP A 180 -15.53 -4.60 8.15
CA ASP A 180 -15.91 -5.16 9.45
C ASP A 180 -14.79 -6.00 10.09
N GLU A 181 -14.16 -6.89 9.33
CA GLU A 181 -13.07 -7.73 9.85
C GLU A 181 -11.80 -6.91 10.12
N PHE A 182 -11.53 -5.90 9.31
CA PHE A 182 -10.44 -4.96 9.53
C PHE A 182 -10.63 -4.15 10.82
N GLU A 183 -11.83 -3.62 11.05
CA GLU A 183 -12.16 -2.89 12.29
C GLU A 183 -12.04 -3.81 13.51
N ARG A 184 -12.58 -5.03 13.44
CA ARG A 184 -12.46 -6.03 14.53
C ARG A 184 -11.01 -6.39 14.83
N TYR A 185 -10.18 -6.52 13.79
CA TYR A 185 -8.75 -6.76 13.97
C TYR A 185 -8.08 -5.59 14.69
N ASN A 186 -8.30 -4.37 14.25
CA ASN A 186 -7.70 -3.17 14.84
C ASN A 186 -8.12 -2.95 16.28
N GLN A 187 -9.41 -3.13 16.62
CA GLN A 187 -9.90 -3.07 18.00
C GLN A 187 -9.17 -4.09 18.92
N ARG A 188 -8.92 -5.31 18.44
CA ARG A 188 -8.13 -6.31 19.21
C ARG A 188 -6.67 -5.87 19.38
N GLN A 189 -6.04 -5.28 18.32
CA GLN A 189 -4.67 -4.77 18.43
C GLN A 189 -4.57 -3.67 19.50
N GLU A 190 -5.52 -2.74 19.51
CA GLU A 190 -5.58 -1.67 20.52
C GLU A 190 -5.78 -2.21 21.93
N GLN A 191 -6.68 -3.18 22.13
CA GLN A 191 -6.88 -3.85 23.42
C GLN A 191 -5.61 -4.57 23.90
N ASP A 192 -4.85 -5.15 22.98
CA ASP A 192 -3.57 -5.82 23.26
C ASP A 192 -2.39 -4.82 23.41
N GLY A 193 -2.62 -3.51 23.26
CA GLY A 193 -1.56 -2.48 23.27
C GLY A 193 -0.60 -2.56 22.08
N LYS A 194 -1.04 -3.15 20.97
CA LYS A 194 -0.27 -3.28 19.72
C LYS A 194 -0.70 -2.22 18.72
N LYS A 195 0.17 -1.94 17.74
CA LYS A 195 -0.13 -0.99 16.66
C LYS A 195 -1.21 -1.54 15.74
N PRO A 196 -2.28 -0.78 15.45
CA PRO A 196 -3.26 -1.13 14.43
C PRO A 196 -2.66 -1.27 13.04
N ALA A 197 -3.29 -2.09 12.20
CA ALA A 197 -2.94 -2.19 10.78
C ALA A 197 -3.35 -0.91 10.04
N ALA A 198 -2.58 -0.56 9.00
CA ALA A 198 -2.76 0.70 8.28
C ALA A 198 -3.92 0.66 7.28
N ASN A 199 -4.12 -0.47 6.58
CA ASN A 199 -5.21 -0.68 5.63
C ASN A 199 -5.58 -2.15 5.48
N PRO A 200 -6.80 -2.45 4.94
CA PRO A 200 -7.27 -3.82 4.73
C PRO A 200 -6.40 -4.64 3.79
N ARG A 201 -5.94 -4.05 2.66
CA ARG A 201 -5.13 -4.73 1.64
C ARG A 201 -3.82 -5.28 2.19
N ASN A 202 -3.01 -4.44 2.87
CA ASN A 202 -1.74 -4.87 3.44
C ASN A 202 -1.94 -5.91 4.55
N LEU A 203 -3.01 -5.77 5.34
CA LEU A 203 -3.35 -6.77 6.35
C LEU A 203 -3.75 -8.11 5.69
N ALA A 204 -4.52 -8.07 4.60
CA ALA A 204 -4.88 -9.28 3.84
C ALA A 204 -3.63 -9.95 3.25
N ALA A 205 -2.73 -9.18 2.63
CA ALA A 205 -1.48 -9.68 2.06
C ALA A 205 -0.58 -10.34 3.12
N GLY A 206 -0.36 -9.67 4.25
CA GLY A 206 0.41 -10.22 5.37
C GLY A 206 -0.27 -11.43 6.03
N THR A 207 -1.61 -11.50 5.99
CA THR A 207 -2.38 -12.62 6.53
C THR A 207 -2.29 -13.86 5.63
N LEU A 208 -2.43 -13.68 4.32
CA LEU A 208 -2.36 -14.80 3.36
C LEU A 208 -0.98 -15.48 3.35
N ARG A 209 0.08 -14.77 3.71
CA ARG A 209 1.46 -15.26 3.78
C ARG A 209 1.88 -15.79 5.16
N GLN A 210 0.95 -15.97 6.10
CA GLN A 210 1.28 -16.55 7.41
C GLN A 210 1.70 -18.03 7.27
N LEU A 211 2.71 -18.43 8.03
CA LEU A 211 3.15 -19.82 8.06
C LEU A 211 2.11 -20.75 8.71
N ASP A 212 1.34 -20.23 9.66
CA ASP A 212 0.28 -20.96 10.35
C ASP A 212 -1.10 -20.59 9.77
N PRO A 213 -1.78 -21.51 9.05
CA PRO A 213 -3.11 -21.25 8.47
C PRO A 213 -4.17 -20.92 9.52
N THR A 214 -3.98 -21.31 10.78
CA THR A 214 -4.93 -20.98 11.86
C THR A 214 -5.02 -19.48 12.12
N VAL A 215 -3.93 -18.73 11.85
CA VAL A 215 -3.93 -17.27 11.89
C VAL A 215 -4.80 -16.70 10.79
N THR A 216 -4.68 -17.22 9.57
CA THR A 216 -5.50 -16.83 8.42
C THR A 216 -6.98 -17.10 8.67
N ALA A 217 -7.31 -18.29 9.18
CA ALA A 217 -8.69 -18.67 9.53
C ALA A 217 -9.36 -17.71 10.52
N LYS A 218 -8.58 -17.15 11.48
CA LYS A 218 -9.09 -16.21 12.52
C LYS A 218 -9.27 -14.78 12.02
N ARG A 219 -8.72 -14.44 10.86
CA ARG A 219 -8.73 -13.07 10.34
C ARG A 219 -9.77 -12.80 9.25
N GLY A 220 -10.60 -13.81 8.92
CA GLY A 220 -11.78 -13.65 8.09
C GLY A 220 -11.51 -13.14 6.66
N LEU A 221 -10.43 -13.61 6.02
CA LEU A 221 -10.18 -13.26 4.62
C LEU A 221 -11.32 -13.72 3.72
N ARG A 222 -11.61 -12.94 2.68
CA ARG A 222 -12.60 -13.21 1.64
C ARG A 222 -11.92 -13.21 0.27
N MET A 223 -12.62 -13.71 -0.76
CA MET A 223 -12.07 -13.78 -2.12
C MET A 223 -13.17 -13.68 -3.17
N PHE A 224 -12.86 -12.97 -4.28
CA PHE A 224 -13.61 -13.03 -5.51
C PHE A 224 -12.75 -13.54 -6.66
N VAL A 225 -13.33 -14.40 -7.52
CA VAL A 225 -12.71 -14.78 -8.80
C VAL A 225 -13.04 -13.71 -9.85
N PHE A 226 -12.03 -13.32 -10.62
CA PHE A 226 -12.18 -12.34 -11.69
C PHE A 226 -11.65 -12.81 -13.05
N ASN A 227 -11.10 -14.04 -13.15
CA ASN A 227 -10.66 -14.56 -14.44
C ASN A 227 -10.56 -16.09 -14.43
N VAL A 228 -10.96 -16.73 -15.55
CA VAL A 228 -10.70 -18.12 -15.87
C VAL A 228 -9.48 -18.18 -16.77
N GLN A 229 -8.34 -18.66 -16.23
CA GLN A 229 -7.09 -18.75 -16.98
C GLN A 229 -7.02 -20.04 -17.81
N LYS A 230 -7.56 -21.15 -17.27
CA LYS A 230 -7.68 -22.45 -17.95
C LYS A 230 -8.99 -23.08 -17.54
N GLY A 231 -9.72 -23.66 -18.49
CA GLY A 231 -11.03 -24.27 -18.24
C GLY A 231 -11.73 -24.68 -19.52
N PRO A 232 -13.00 -25.12 -19.42
CA PRO A 232 -13.85 -25.50 -20.55
C PRO A 232 -13.92 -24.41 -21.63
N GLU A 233 -14.07 -24.82 -22.88
CA GLU A 233 -14.13 -23.90 -24.02
C GLU A 233 -15.26 -22.86 -23.90
N GLU A 234 -16.41 -23.26 -23.37
CA GLU A 234 -17.54 -22.36 -23.13
C GLU A 234 -17.22 -21.20 -22.19
N MET A 235 -16.37 -21.46 -21.15
CA MET A 235 -15.88 -20.41 -20.24
C MET A 235 -14.87 -19.47 -20.89
N ARG A 236 -14.28 -19.87 -22.03
CA ARG A 236 -13.25 -19.10 -22.74
C ARG A 236 -13.80 -18.35 -23.95
N GLN A 237 -14.94 -18.73 -24.48
CA GLN A 237 -15.64 -18.01 -25.55
C GLN A 237 -16.19 -16.67 -25.08
N SER A 238 -16.69 -16.61 -23.84
CA SER A 238 -17.15 -15.38 -23.20
C SER A 238 -16.71 -15.38 -21.74
N HIS A 239 -16.00 -14.33 -21.36
CA HIS A 239 -15.53 -14.13 -20.01
C HIS A 239 -16.69 -13.99 -19.02
N VAL A 240 -17.71 -13.22 -19.37
CA VAL A 240 -18.93 -13.05 -18.57
C VAL A 240 -19.63 -14.38 -18.38
N THR A 241 -19.82 -15.15 -19.45
CA THR A 241 -20.40 -16.52 -19.35
C THR A 241 -19.58 -17.40 -18.42
N GLY A 242 -18.24 -17.32 -18.50
CA GLY A 242 -17.36 -18.08 -17.60
C GLY A 242 -17.55 -17.70 -16.12
N LEU A 243 -17.70 -16.42 -15.81
CA LEU A 243 -17.99 -15.94 -14.45
C LEU A 243 -19.39 -16.37 -13.98
N ASP A 244 -20.40 -16.27 -14.84
CA ASP A 244 -21.77 -16.71 -14.53
C ASP A 244 -21.84 -18.21 -14.22
N LEU A 245 -21.18 -19.06 -15.02
CA LEU A 245 -21.07 -20.49 -14.77
C LEU A 245 -20.38 -20.80 -13.43
N LEU A 246 -19.32 -20.05 -13.08
CA LEU A 246 -18.67 -20.17 -11.77
C LEU A 246 -19.63 -19.78 -10.64
N LYS A 247 -20.41 -18.71 -10.81
CA LYS A 247 -21.41 -18.27 -9.85
C LYS A 247 -22.49 -19.31 -9.63
N GLU A 248 -22.97 -19.99 -10.69
CA GLU A 248 -23.90 -21.13 -10.59
C GLU A 248 -23.29 -22.29 -9.79
N LYS A 249 -21.97 -22.50 -9.89
CA LYS A 249 -21.21 -23.47 -9.08
C LYS A 249 -20.86 -22.94 -7.68
N GLN A 250 -21.48 -21.84 -7.27
CA GLN A 250 -21.29 -21.19 -5.96
C GLN A 250 -19.85 -20.72 -5.71
N VAL A 251 -19.06 -20.45 -6.73
CA VAL A 251 -17.78 -19.76 -6.63
C VAL A 251 -18.05 -18.26 -6.60
N PRO A 252 -17.61 -17.53 -5.58
CA PRO A 252 -17.77 -16.09 -5.55
C PRO A 252 -16.98 -15.42 -6.68
N VAL A 253 -17.66 -14.58 -7.46
CA VAL A 253 -17.07 -13.84 -8.58
C VAL A 253 -17.26 -12.34 -8.37
N VAL A 254 -16.41 -11.52 -8.95
CA VAL A 254 -16.53 -10.06 -8.95
C VAL A 254 -17.87 -9.62 -9.55
N TYR A 255 -18.38 -8.46 -9.15
CA TYR A 255 -19.44 -7.82 -9.93
C TYR A 255 -18.96 -7.59 -11.35
N HIS A 256 -19.80 -7.94 -12.34
CA HIS A 256 -19.48 -7.79 -13.75
C HIS A 256 -20.73 -7.47 -14.56
N LYS A 257 -20.55 -6.70 -15.62
CA LYS A 257 -21.60 -6.31 -16.57
C LYS A 257 -21.07 -6.45 -17.99
N LEU A 258 -21.87 -7.09 -18.87
CA LEU A 258 -21.58 -7.19 -20.29
C LEU A 258 -22.03 -5.93 -21.01
N CYS A 259 -21.13 -5.32 -21.79
CA CYS A 259 -21.33 -4.09 -22.53
C CYS A 259 -20.95 -4.28 -24.00
N GLN A 260 -21.65 -3.61 -24.90
CA GLN A 260 -21.40 -3.68 -26.33
C GLN A 260 -20.84 -2.37 -26.91
N THR A 261 -21.17 -1.24 -26.30
CA THR A 261 -20.75 0.09 -26.78
C THR A 261 -19.85 0.79 -25.76
N ALA A 262 -19.12 1.81 -26.21
CA ALA A 262 -18.32 2.64 -25.31
C ALA A 262 -19.19 3.36 -24.27
N ASP A 263 -20.38 3.80 -24.64
CA ASP A 263 -21.31 4.48 -23.73
C ASP A 263 -21.79 3.52 -22.63
N GLU A 264 -22.17 2.28 -22.98
CA GLU A 264 -22.53 1.25 -22.00
C GLU A 264 -21.36 0.91 -21.04
N VAL A 265 -20.11 0.91 -21.55
CA VAL A 265 -18.91 0.71 -20.72
C VAL A 265 -18.77 1.85 -19.71
N ILE A 266 -18.97 3.11 -20.13
CA ILE A 266 -18.88 4.25 -19.21
C ILE A 266 -20.03 4.24 -18.20
N GLU A 267 -21.26 3.91 -18.60
CA GLU A 267 -22.38 3.75 -17.67
C GLU A 267 -22.10 2.66 -16.62
N ALA A 268 -21.54 1.53 -17.03
CA ALA A 268 -21.18 0.46 -16.09
C ALA A 268 -20.06 0.88 -15.12
N ILE A 269 -19.08 1.69 -15.56
CA ILE A 269 -18.06 2.27 -14.69
C ILE A 269 -18.69 3.21 -13.67
N ASP A 270 -19.67 4.02 -14.07
CA ASP A 270 -20.39 4.94 -13.18
C ASP A 270 -21.25 4.18 -12.15
N GLU A 271 -21.95 3.11 -12.59
CA GLU A 271 -22.68 2.22 -11.68
C GLU A 271 -21.76 1.63 -10.59
N ILE A 272 -20.57 1.19 -10.97
CA ILE A 272 -19.58 0.67 -10.00
C ILE A 272 -19.11 1.78 -9.05
N ALA A 273 -18.93 3.02 -9.55
CA ALA A 273 -18.55 4.16 -8.72
C ALA A 273 -19.62 4.47 -7.66
N ASP A 274 -20.90 4.43 -8.07
CA ASP A 274 -22.02 4.66 -7.17
C ASP A 274 -22.15 3.56 -6.10
N MET A 275 -21.89 2.30 -6.47
CA MET A 275 -21.91 1.17 -5.52
C MET A 275 -20.77 1.23 -4.47
N ARG A 276 -19.69 1.96 -4.75
CA ARG A 276 -18.47 1.98 -3.91
C ARG A 276 -18.75 2.28 -2.44
N GLN A 277 -19.72 3.15 -2.15
CA GLN A 277 -20.05 3.56 -0.78
C GLN A 277 -20.78 2.47 0.02
N ASP A 278 -21.45 1.55 -0.66
CA ASP A 278 -22.27 0.50 -0.05
C ASP A 278 -21.52 -0.85 0.05
N LEU A 279 -20.32 -0.94 -0.54
CA LEU A 279 -19.50 -2.15 -0.46
C LEU A 279 -18.84 -2.27 0.91
N ASP A 280 -18.75 -3.50 1.43
CA ASP A 280 -18.03 -3.84 2.66
C ASP A 280 -16.52 -4.10 2.44
N TYR A 281 -16.00 -3.74 1.25
CA TYR A 281 -14.61 -3.89 0.84
C TYR A 281 -14.18 -2.76 -0.09
N ASP A 282 -12.87 -2.54 -0.17
CA ASP A 282 -12.31 -1.47 -1.00
C ASP A 282 -12.21 -1.88 -2.47
N ILE A 283 -12.52 -0.91 -3.36
CA ILE A 283 -12.26 -0.99 -4.80
C ILE A 283 -11.52 0.29 -5.23
N ASP A 284 -10.49 0.16 -6.05
CA ASP A 284 -9.67 1.28 -6.53
C ASP A 284 -10.00 1.70 -7.98
N GLY A 285 -10.98 1.04 -8.60
CA GLY A 285 -11.39 1.32 -9.97
C GLY A 285 -12.38 0.32 -10.54
N ALA A 286 -12.46 0.31 -11.86
CA ALA A 286 -13.17 -0.68 -12.66
C ALA A 286 -12.22 -1.29 -13.70
N VAL A 287 -12.37 -2.59 -13.99
CA VAL A 287 -11.60 -3.26 -15.03
C VAL A 287 -12.49 -3.47 -16.25
N VAL A 288 -12.02 -3.02 -17.42
CA VAL A 288 -12.68 -3.26 -18.70
C VAL A 288 -11.88 -4.31 -19.47
N LYS A 289 -12.54 -5.39 -19.85
CA LYS A 289 -11.91 -6.50 -20.57
C LYS A 289 -12.66 -6.81 -21.84
N LEU A 290 -11.95 -7.19 -22.88
CA LEU A 290 -12.56 -7.81 -24.04
C LEU A 290 -13.19 -9.14 -23.63
N ASP A 291 -14.49 -9.35 -23.88
CA ASP A 291 -15.25 -10.51 -23.39
C ASP A 291 -14.77 -11.84 -24.00
N ASP A 292 -14.50 -11.93 -25.29
CA ASP A 292 -13.91 -13.12 -25.91
C ASP A 292 -12.44 -13.29 -25.47
N ILE A 293 -12.18 -14.30 -24.62
CA ILE A 293 -10.84 -14.58 -24.07
C ILE A 293 -9.85 -14.99 -25.18
N ARG A 294 -10.30 -15.74 -26.20
CA ARG A 294 -9.45 -16.17 -27.32
C ARG A 294 -9.02 -14.98 -28.17
N LEU A 295 -9.93 -14.02 -28.36
CA LEU A 295 -9.61 -12.77 -29.03
C LEU A 295 -8.67 -11.90 -28.18
N ARG A 296 -8.89 -11.87 -26.86
CA ARG A 296 -8.03 -11.17 -25.90
C ARG A 296 -6.58 -11.69 -25.95
N GLU A 297 -6.40 -12.99 -26.06
CA GLU A 297 -5.07 -13.64 -26.16
C GLU A 297 -4.32 -13.32 -27.45
N GLN A 298 -5.02 -12.89 -28.51
CA GLN A 298 -4.40 -12.47 -29.77
C GLN A 298 -3.82 -11.04 -29.71
N PHE A 299 -4.20 -10.26 -28.71
CA PHE A 299 -3.62 -8.93 -28.51
C PHE A 299 -2.18 -9.06 -27.97
N PRO A 300 -1.27 -8.20 -28.44
CA PRO A 300 0.11 -8.24 -27.98
C PRO A 300 0.16 -8.13 -26.45
N ALA A 301 0.79 -9.10 -25.81
CA ALA A 301 1.22 -8.96 -24.43
C ALA A 301 2.59 -8.30 -24.44
N GLY A 302 2.73 -7.15 -23.81
CA GLY A 302 4.04 -6.61 -23.45
C GLY A 302 4.66 -7.47 -22.33
N SER A 303 5.88 -7.15 -21.94
CA SER A 303 6.53 -7.81 -20.80
C SER A 303 5.75 -7.68 -19.49
N LYS A 304 4.94 -6.63 -19.36
CA LYS A 304 4.22 -6.29 -18.11
C LYS A 304 2.69 -6.31 -18.25
N TYR A 305 2.14 -5.88 -19.39
CA TYR A 305 0.70 -5.67 -19.58
C TYR A 305 0.18 -6.46 -20.78
N SER A 306 -1.07 -6.95 -20.69
CA SER A 306 -1.83 -7.43 -21.83
C SER A 306 -2.70 -6.30 -22.37
N SER A 307 -2.74 -6.13 -23.69
CA SER A 307 -3.52 -5.06 -24.34
C SER A 307 -5.01 -5.38 -24.48
N GLY A 308 -5.45 -6.57 -24.04
CA GLY A 308 -6.85 -7.01 -24.11
C GLY A 308 -7.72 -6.57 -22.93
N HIS A 309 -7.18 -5.81 -21.98
CA HIS A 309 -7.89 -5.23 -20.84
C HIS A 309 -7.18 -3.98 -20.32
N ILE A 310 -7.94 -3.09 -19.68
CA ILE A 310 -7.47 -1.88 -19.01
C ILE A 310 -8.16 -1.74 -17.65
N ALA A 311 -7.53 -1.00 -16.73
CA ALA A 311 -8.11 -0.64 -15.45
C ALA A 311 -8.33 0.87 -15.39
N TYR A 312 -9.59 1.28 -15.29
CA TYR A 312 -9.94 2.67 -15.00
C TYR A 312 -9.83 2.92 -13.49
N LYS A 313 -8.95 3.81 -13.11
CA LYS A 313 -8.74 4.23 -11.70
C LYS A 313 -9.65 5.40 -11.36
N TYR A 314 -10.43 5.27 -10.27
CA TYR A 314 -11.23 6.39 -9.79
C TYR A 314 -10.35 7.52 -9.27
N PRO A 315 -10.78 8.79 -9.43
CA PRO A 315 -10.15 9.89 -8.71
C PRO A 315 -10.18 9.60 -7.20
N PRO A 316 -9.11 9.97 -6.47
CA PRO A 316 -9.10 9.82 -5.03
C PRO A 316 -10.25 10.60 -4.38
N GLU A 317 -10.83 10.02 -3.31
CA GLU A 317 -11.82 10.74 -2.50
C GLU A 317 -11.16 11.99 -1.90
N GLU A 318 -11.81 13.16 -2.03
CA GLU A 318 -11.34 14.41 -1.46
C GLU A 318 -12.33 14.95 -0.43
N ARG A 319 -11.81 15.57 0.65
CA ARG A 319 -12.57 16.31 1.66
C ARG A 319 -11.96 17.69 1.86
N VAL A 320 -12.78 18.68 2.14
CA VAL A 320 -12.30 20.00 2.54
C VAL A 320 -12.03 19.98 4.03
N VAL A 321 -10.84 20.44 4.43
CA VAL A 321 -10.44 20.54 5.84
C VAL A 321 -9.92 21.93 6.15
N MET A 322 -10.12 22.39 7.40
CA MET A 322 -9.60 23.66 7.90
C MET A 322 -8.35 23.40 8.75
N MET A 323 -7.27 24.12 8.46
CA MET A 323 -6.00 24.02 9.18
C MET A 323 -6.09 24.73 10.54
N ASP A 324 -5.93 23.98 11.62
CA ASP A 324 -5.95 24.48 12.99
C ASP A 324 -4.58 24.82 13.52
N GLU A 325 -3.60 23.96 13.23
CA GLU A 325 -2.26 24.06 13.78
C GLU A 325 -1.23 23.48 12.80
N ILE A 326 0.01 23.94 12.88
CA ILE A 326 1.15 23.36 12.17
C ILE A 326 2.22 23.04 13.20
N LEU A 327 2.42 21.75 13.43
CA LEU A 327 3.44 21.23 14.33
C LEU A 327 4.80 21.21 13.62
N VAL A 328 5.85 21.56 14.35
CA VAL A 328 7.23 21.57 13.87
C VAL A 328 8.07 20.65 14.74
N ASP A 329 8.51 19.54 14.19
CA ASP A 329 9.35 18.56 14.88
C ASP A 329 10.77 18.56 14.35
N VAL A 330 11.72 18.12 15.17
CA VAL A 330 13.14 18.00 14.82
C VAL A 330 13.50 16.52 14.73
N GLY A 331 13.86 16.09 13.53
CA GLY A 331 14.28 14.71 13.27
C GLY A 331 15.70 14.40 13.76
N ARG A 332 16.09 13.13 13.67
CA ARG A 332 17.41 12.62 14.09
C ARG A 332 18.59 13.40 13.50
N THR A 333 18.50 13.77 12.24
CA THR A 333 19.56 14.52 11.54
C THR A 333 19.43 16.04 11.70
N GLY A 334 18.58 16.51 12.62
CA GLY A 334 18.25 17.92 12.77
C GLY A 334 17.24 18.49 11.77
N LYS A 335 16.85 17.72 10.74
CA LYS A 335 15.86 18.13 9.73
C LYS A 335 14.52 18.41 10.38
N LEU A 336 13.92 19.58 10.05
CA LEU A 336 12.57 19.91 10.46
C LEU A 336 11.54 19.12 9.63
N THR A 337 10.53 18.64 10.32
CA THR A 337 9.33 18.07 9.72
C THR A 337 8.11 18.90 10.13
N PHE A 338 7.19 19.09 9.19
CA PHE A 338 5.97 19.87 9.40
C PHE A 338 4.75 18.96 9.30
N THR A 339 3.87 19.05 10.29
CA THR A 339 2.62 18.28 10.32
C THR A 339 1.45 19.24 10.49
N GLY A 340 0.54 19.26 9.52
CA GLY A 340 -0.72 19.98 9.65
C GLY A 340 -1.71 19.21 10.52
N VAL A 341 -2.34 19.92 11.44
CA VAL A 341 -3.49 19.45 12.23
C VAL A 341 -4.72 20.18 11.75
N PHE A 342 -5.80 19.48 11.47
CA PHE A 342 -6.98 20.05 10.85
C PHE A 342 -8.26 19.30 11.24
N HIS A 343 -9.40 19.92 11.01
CA HIS A 343 -10.73 19.35 11.16
C HIS A 343 -11.59 19.57 9.91
N ASP A 344 -12.65 18.83 9.79
CA ASP A 344 -13.72 19.05 8.83
C ASP A 344 -14.54 20.28 9.26
N PRO A 345 -14.61 21.37 8.45
CA PRO A 345 -15.25 22.61 8.85
C PRO A 345 -16.77 22.50 9.03
N GLU A 346 -17.42 21.47 8.48
CA GLU A 346 -18.86 21.26 8.63
C GLU A 346 -19.19 20.58 9.96
N THR A 347 -18.35 19.65 10.39
CA THR A 347 -18.60 18.82 11.58
C THR A 347 -17.81 19.23 12.81
N GLY A 348 -16.72 20.00 12.63
CA GLY A 348 -15.76 20.36 13.69
C GLY A 348 -14.95 19.16 14.21
N LYS A 349 -14.98 18.02 13.53
CA LYS A 349 -14.30 16.77 13.92
C LYS A 349 -13.22 16.40 12.88
N ALA A 350 -12.49 15.32 13.16
CA ALA A 350 -11.59 14.73 12.18
C ALA A 350 -12.35 14.40 10.88
N ALA A 351 -11.76 14.72 9.73
CA ALA A 351 -12.37 14.45 8.44
C ALA A 351 -12.47 12.93 8.20
N ARG A 352 -13.64 12.47 7.76
CA ARG A 352 -13.80 11.06 7.38
C ARG A 352 -13.44 10.88 5.90
N LEU A 353 -12.47 10.01 5.63
CA LEU A 353 -11.93 9.81 4.28
C LEU A 353 -11.52 8.34 4.11
N CYS A 354 -11.99 7.67 3.07
CA CYS A 354 -11.79 6.24 2.82
C CYS A 354 -12.03 5.40 4.08
N GLY A 355 -13.20 5.55 4.70
CA GLY A 355 -13.63 4.80 5.89
C GLY A 355 -12.92 5.13 7.21
N THR A 356 -11.88 5.96 7.24
CA THR A 356 -11.12 6.29 8.46
C THR A 356 -11.18 7.77 8.81
N SER A 357 -10.92 8.10 10.08
CA SER A 357 -10.85 9.47 10.56
C SER A 357 -9.44 10.03 10.43
N VAL A 358 -9.30 11.18 9.77
CA VAL A 358 -8.03 11.84 9.49
C VAL A 358 -8.05 13.26 10.06
N SER A 359 -7.08 13.59 10.91
CA SER A 359 -6.90 14.93 11.50
C SER A 359 -5.50 15.49 11.31
N ARG A 360 -4.59 14.74 10.69
CA ARG A 360 -3.20 15.15 10.49
C ARG A 360 -2.70 14.74 9.11
N ALA A 361 -1.84 15.59 8.51
CA ALA A 361 -1.11 15.25 7.29
C ALA A 361 0.29 15.85 7.33
N THR A 362 1.25 15.19 6.67
CA THR A 362 2.58 15.76 6.48
C THR A 362 2.51 16.97 5.55
N LEU A 363 3.25 18.03 5.88
CA LEU A 363 3.43 19.21 5.04
C LEU A 363 4.83 19.22 4.40
N HIS A 364 5.52 18.10 4.40
CA HIS A 364 6.80 17.84 3.77
C HIS A 364 7.91 18.83 4.18
N ASN A 365 7.92 20.04 3.59
CA ASN A 365 8.95 21.08 3.77
C ASN A 365 8.37 22.48 3.54
N GLN A 366 9.18 23.52 3.76
CA GLN A 366 8.75 24.90 3.60
C GLN A 366 8.36 25.27 2.16
N ASP A 367 9.01 24.68 1.16
CA ASP A 367 8.71 24.97 -0.24
C ASP A 367 7.31 24.45 -0.60
N TYR A 368 6.97 23.23 -0.18
CA TYR A 368 5.61 22.70 -0.32
C TYR A 368 4.56 23.57 0.39
N ILE A 369 4.87 24.06 1.60
CA ILE A 369 3.99 24.97 2.34
C ILE A 369 3.77 26.27 1.55
N ASN A 370 4.81 26.82 0.94
CA ASN A 370 4.73 28.04 0.14
C ASN A 370 3.94 27.82 -1.16
N ASP A 371 4.21 26.74 -1.89
CA ASP A 371 3.57 26.40 -3.16
C ASP A 371 2.07 26.15 -2.96
N MET A 372 1.71 25.41 -1.93
CA MET A 372 0.33 25.09 -1.56
C MET A 372 -0.34 26.22 -0.76
N LYS A 373 0.38 27.29 -0.44
CA LYS A 373 -0.11 28.45 0.33
C LYS A 373 -0.71 28.04 1.67
N ILE A 374 -0.01 27.14 2.40
CA ILE A 374 -0.49 26.57 3.65
C ILE A 374 -0.31 27.53 4.81
N GLY A 375 -1.35 27.68 5.62
CA GLY A 375 -1.36 28.46 6.86
C GLY A 375 -2.58 28.17 7.71
N ILE A 376 -2.52 28.57 8.98
CA ILE A 376 -3.61 28.36 9.94
C ILE A 376 -4.84 29.17 9.51
N GLY A 377 -6.03 28.56 9.63
CA GLY A 377 -7.32 29.15 9.21
C GLY A 377 -7.59 29.07 7.71
N GLY A 378 -6.67 28.55 6.89
CA GLY A 378 -6.93 28.21 5.50
C GLY A 378 -7.68 26.88 5.37
N THR A 379 -8.41 26.71 4.25
CA THR A 379 -9.05 25.43 3.94
C THR A 379 -8.39 24.78 2.73
N TYR A 380 -8.25 23.46 2.78
CA TYR A 380 -7.50 22.68 1.81
C TYR A 380 -8.29 21.42 1.43
N ARG A 381 -8.08 20.92 0.22
CA ARG A 381 -8.55 19.59 -0.15
C ARG A 381 -7.61 18.56 0.46
N LEU A 382 -8.18 17.68 1.28
CA LEU A 382 -7.52 16.53 1.85
C LEU A 382 -7.88 15.31 1.01
N PHE A 383 -6.91 14.52 0.64
CA PHE A 383 -7.09 13.21 0.06
C PHE A 383 -6.12 12.22 0.71
N LYS A 384 -6.39 10.95 0.55
CA LYS A 384 -5.42 9.92 0.89
C LYS A 384 -4.73 9.45 -0.36
N SER A 385 -3.44 9.59 -0.34
CA SER A 385 -2.55 9.09 -1.33
C SER A 385 -2.44 7.56 -1.14
N GLY A 386 -2.93 6.76 -2.14
CA GLY A 386 -3.03 5.30 -2.05
C GLY A 386 -3.96 4.81 -0.94
N GLU A 387 -5.01 5.58 -0.66
CA GLU A 387 -5.99 5.29 0.40
C GLU A 387 -5.39 5.20 1.84
N ILE A 388 -4.09 5.47 2.00
CA ILE A 388 -3.35 5.33 3.26
C ILE A 388 -2.86 6.68 3.80
N ILE A 389 -2.05 7.42 3.00
CA ILE A 389 -1.29 8.58 3.48
C ILE A 389 -2.06 9.88 3.24
N PRO A 390 -2.51 10.58 4.30
CA PRO A 390 -3.18 11.85 4.15
C PRO A 390 -2.27 12.91 3.55
N LYS A 391 -2.75 13.59 2.52
CA LYS A 391 -2.08 14.70 1.83
C LYS A 391 -3.04 15.82 1.52
N LEU A 392 -2.51 17.03 1.38
CA LEU A 392 -3.27 18.17 0.92
C LEU A 392 -3.09 18.36 -0.59
N ASN A 393 -4.20 18.64 -1.29
CA ASN A 393 -4.25 18.90 -2.73
C ASN A 393 -4.96 20.24 -3.00
N GLY A 394 -4.20 21.33 -3.01
CA GLY A 394 -4.71 22.65 -3.35
C GLY A 394 -5.41 23.38 -2.19
N CYS A 395 -5.23 24.68 -2.20
CA CYS A 395 -5.86 25.62 -1.30
C CYS A 395 -7.25 26.00 -1.82
N VAL A 396 -8.29 25.78 -1.01
CA VAL A 396 -9.68 26.17 -1.31
C VAL A 396 -9.91 27.62 -0.86
N THR A 397 -9.61 27.92 0.42
CA THR A 397 -9.67 29.28 0.96
C THR A 397 -8.29 29.64 1.52
N LYS A 398 -7.77 30.77 1.08
CA LYS A 398 -6.44 31.23 1.51
C LYS A 398 -6.42 31.52 3.02
N PRO A 399 -5.35 31.14 3.71
CA PRO A 399 -5.13 31.53 5.10
C PRO A 399 -4.84 33.03 5.24
N PRO A 400 -5.01 33.61 6.42
CA PRO A 400 -4.60 35.00 6.70
C PRO A 400 -3.12 35.27 6.43
N ALA A 401 -2.25 34.26 6.67
CA ALA A 401 -0.83 34.30 6.38
C ALA A 401 -0.34 32.88 6.04
N ILE A 402 0.61 32.78 5.10
CA ILE A 402 1.32 31.53 4.80
C ILE A 402 2.28 31.25 5.95
N PHE A 403 2.25 30.02 6.45
CA PHE A 403 3.13 29.60 7.55
C PHE A 403 4.59 29.68 7.13
N GLN A 404 5.41 30.21 8.05
CA GLN A 404 6.85 30.28 7.90
C GLN A 404 7.53 29.49 9.01
N ALA A 405 8.52 28.68 8.64
CA ALA A 405 9.34 27.96 9.59
C ALA A 405 9.96 28.91 10.62
N PRO A 406 10.08 28.50 11.88
CA PRO A 406 10.74 29.32 12.88
C PRO A 406 12.18 29.58 12.49
N LYS A 407 12.74 30.73 12.92
CA LYS A 407 14.15 31.08 12.70
C LYS A 407 15.08 30.27 13.60
N ASN A 408 14.58 29.85 14.75
CA ASN A 408 15.34 29.13 15.77
C ASN A 408 14.69 27.76 16.02
N CYS A 409 15.51 26.79 16.38
CA CYS A 409 15.06 25.44 16.73
C CYS A 409 14.03 25.50 17.89
N PRO A 410 12.85 24.89 17.76
CA PRO A 410 11.82 24.93 18.80
C PRO A 410 12.22 24.19 20.07
N VAL A 411 13.26 23.35 20.00
CA VAL A 411 13.70 22.52 21.14
C VAL A 411 14.91 23.13 21.85
N CYS A 412 15.96 23.52 21.10
CA CYS A 412 17.21 23.99 21.71
C CYS A 412 17.51 25.48 21.50
N GLY A 413 16.68 26.24 20.78
CA GLY A 413 16.82 27.66 20.53
C GLY A 413 17.94 28.06 19.55
N ALA A 414 18.77 27.12 19.06
CA ALA A 414 19.82 27.36 18.10
C ALA A 414 19.25 27.86 16.75
N SER A 415 19.99 28.71 16.04
CA SER A 415 19.57 29.16 14.71
C SER A 415 19.44 27.98 13.74
N LEU A 416 18.36 27.99 12.98
CA LEU A 416 18.12 27.01 11.93
C LEU A 416 18.79 27.44 10.63
N VAL A 417 19.24 26.44 9.85
CA VAL A 417 19.96 26.70 8.59
C VAL A 417 19.25 25.92 7.47
N ARG A 418 19.06 26.56 6.33
CA ARG A 418 18.65 25.90 5.10
C ARG A 418 19.88 25.24 4.46
N GLU A 419 19.80 23.96 4.12
CA GLU A 419 20.92 23.20 3.58
C GLU A 419 21.07 23.42 2.08
N GLY A 420 21.92 24.38 1.70
CA GLY A 420 22.20 24.72 0.30
C GLY A 420 20.95 25.04 -0.52
N ASP A 421 20.84 24.45 -1.70
CA ASP A 421 19.67 24.57 -2.59
C ASP A 421 18.54 23.58 -2.28
N THR A 422 18.66 22.80 -1.18
CA THR A 422 17.62 21.86 -0.77
C THR A 422 16.44 22.55 -0.09
N ALA A 423 15.29 21.90 -0.07
CA ALA A 423 14.10 22.35 0.67
C ALA A 423 14.22 22.14 2.20
N ASP A 424 15.32 21.55 2.67
CA ASP A 424 15.48 21.10 4.04
C ASP A 424 15.99 22.22 4.96
N ILE A 425 15.28 22.47 6.04
CA ILE A 425 15.68 23.34 7.14
C ILE A 425 16.15 22.46 8.30
N ARG A 426 17.31 22.76 8.87
CA ARG A 426 17.93 21.93 9.90
C ARG A 426 18.40 22.71 11.12
N CYS A 427 18.30 22.04 12.26
CA CYS A 427 19.03 22.41 13.47
C CYS A 427 20.43 21.80 13.40
N VAL A 428 21.46 22.66 13.35
CA VAL A 428 22.87 22.24 13.27
C VAL A 428 23.53 22.05 14.63
N ASN A 429 22.79 22.24 15.71
CA ASN A 429 23.30 22.02 17.06
C ASN A 429 23.38 20.52 17.37
N GLY A 430 24.59 19.93 17.34
CA GLY A 430 24.80 18.51 17.64
C GLY A 430 24.41 18.08 19.07
N SER A 431 24.24 19.05 19.99
CA SER A 431 23.75 18.80 21.36
C SER A 431 22.26 19.08 21.52
N CYS A 432 21.49 19.13 20.42
CA CYS A 432 20.04 19.34 20.48
C CYS A 432 19.35 18.13 21.13
N PRO A 433 18.60 18.32 22.24
CA PRO A 433 17.91 17.21 22.92
C PRO A 433 17.01 16.36 22.02
N ALA A 434 16.33 17.01 21.05
CA ALA A 434 15.49 16.29 20.11
C ALA A 434 16.29 15.34 19.20
N GLN A 435 17.47 15.77 18.73
CA GLN A 435 18.35 14.91 17.94
C GLN A 435 18.90 13.75 18.77
N LEU A 436 19.28 14.02 20.03
CA LEU A 436 19.74 12.99 20.96
C LEU A 436 18.65 11.93 21.17
N VAL A 437 17.43 12.33 21.54
CA VAL A 437 16.29 11.42 21.74
C VAL A 437 16.08 10.54 20.52
N ARG A 438 16.01 11.14 19.32
CA ARG A 438 15.79 10.37 18.08
C ARG A 438 16.96 9.46 17.71
N THR A 439 18.18 9.86 18.02
CA THR A 439 19.39 9.05 17.79
C THR A 439 19.38 7.81 18.70
N VAL A 440 19.12 8.01 20.00
CA VAL A 440 19.06 6.94 21.00
C VAL A 440 17.88 6.00 20.73
N ALA A 441 16.71 6.53 20.37
CA ALA A 441 15.54 5.73 20.00
C ALA A 441 15.81 4.88 18.75
N TYR A 442 16.46 5.44 17.72
CA TYR A 442 16.87 4.67 16.55
C TYR A 442 17.89 3.58 16.92
N PHE A 443 18.91 3.90 17.73
CA PHE A 443 19.87 2.94 18.21
C PHE A 443 19.19 1.77 18.95
N ALA A 444 18.16 2.04 19.76
CA ALA A 444 17.40 1.01 20.46
C ALA A 444 16.43 0.23 19.57
N SER A 445 16.11 0.72 18.37
CA SER A 445 15.08 0.17 17.47
C SER A 445 15.45 -1.21 16.92
N LEU A 446 14.44 -1.88 16.30
CA LEU A 446 14.59 -3.17 15.59
C LEU A 446 15.65 -3.11 14.48
N ASN A 447 15.79 -1.96 13.82
CA ASN A 447 16.73 -1.76 12.72
C ASN A 447 18.19 -1.58 13.16
N ALA A 448 18.43 -1.41 14.45
CA ALA A 448 19.77 -1.31 15.06
C ALA A 448 19.93 -2.35 16.17
N MET A 449 20.06 -1.95 17.42
CA MET A 449 20.39 -2.86 18.54
C MET A 449 19.20 -3.69 19.04
N ASN A 450 17.98 -3.46 18.57
CA ASN A 450 16.77 -4.22 18.90
C ASN A 450 16.55 -4.40 20.43
N ILE A 451 16.56 -3.29 21.15
CA ILE A 451 16.33 -3.27 22.61
C ILE A 451 14.84 -3.21 22.86
N VAL A 452 14.22 -4.38 22.96
CA VAL A 452 12.75 -4.50 23.11
C VAL A 452 12.26 -3.83 24.39
N GLY A 453 11.30 -2.93 24.26
CA GLY A 453 10.68 -2.19 25.37
C GLY A 453 11.27 -0.80 25.60
N LEU A 454 12.39 -0.43 24.98
CA LEU A 454 12.97 0.91 25.04
C LEU A 454 12.49 1.74 23.83
N GLY A 455 11.24 2.20 23.84
CA GLY A 455 10.64 3.02 22.79
C GLY A 455 10.87 4.52 22.98
N ASP A 456 10.45 5.33 21.97
CA ASP A 456 10.67 6.77 21.89
C ASP A 456 10.29 7.52 23.16
N THR A 457 9.12 7.25 23.74
CA THR A 457 8.62 7.92 24.96
C THR A 457 9.52 7.69 26.16
N LEU A 458 9.99 6.45 26.37
CA LEU A 458 10.89 6.14 27.47
C LEU A 458 12.28 6.72 27.28
N VAL A 459 12.79 6.73 26.04
CA VAL A 459 14.06 7.39 25.70
C VAL A 459 13.97 8.89 25.95
N GLU A 460 12.86 9.53 25.57
CA GLU A 460 12.64 10.96 25.81
C GLU A 460 12.66 11.28 27.31
N GLU A 461 11.99 10.46 28.13
CA GLU A 461 11.96 10.64 29.57
C GLU A 461 13.34 10.42 30.20
N LEU A 462 14.09 9.40 29.77
CA LEU A 462 15.45 9.14 30.24
C LEU A 462 16.43 10.25 29.89
N VAL A 463 16.33 10.85 28.70
CA VAL A 463 17.12 12.01 28.28
C VAL A 463 16.75 13.24 29.10
N LYS A 464 15.46 13.50 29.25
CA LYS A 464 14.93 14.63 30.04
C LYS A 464 15.38 14.59 31.50
N GLU A 465 15.38 13.40 32.09
CA GLU A 465 15.77 13.16 33.48
C GLU A 465 17.30 13.04 33.68
N GLY A 466 18.08 13.15 32.57
CA GLY A 466 19.54 13.18 32.60
C GLY A 466 20.23 11.81 32.78
N TYR A 467 19.53 10.71 32.56
CA TYR A 467 20.13 9.38 32.59
C TYR A 467 20.88 9.03 31.30
N ILE A 468 20.52 9.66 30.18
CA ILE A 468 21.10 9.40 28.85
C ILE A 468 21.58 10.70 28.22
N HIS A 469 22.87 10.78 27.89
CA HIS A 469 23.52 11.87 27.17
C HIS A 469 24.08 11.40 25.81
N ASP A 470 24.27 10.09 25.64
CA ASP A 470 24.62 9.44 24.38
C ASP A 470 24.14 7.96 24.38
N CYS A 471 24.30 7.27 23.24
CA CYS A 471 23.84 5.88 23.11
C CYS A 471 24.53 4.90 24.08
N SER A 472 25.74 5.20 24.56
CA SER A 472 26.48 4.30 25.47
C SER A 472 25.87 4.30 26.88
N ASP A 473 25.19 5.39 27.27
CA ASP A 473 24.58 5.50 28.59
C ASP A 473 23.43 4.52 28.79
N ILE A 474 22.82 4.03 27.70
CA ILE A 474 21.82 2.95 27.76
C ILE A 474 22.36 1.77 28.56
N TYR A 475 23.63 1.39 28.38
CA TYR A 475 24.26 0.26 29.06
C TYR A 475 24.61 0.52 30.51
N LYS A 476 24.55 1.78 30.97
CA LYS A 476 24.74 2.20 32.36
C LYS A 476 23.42 2.24 33.15
N LEU A 477 22.26 2.17 32.50
CA LEU A 477 20.96 2.22 33.17
C LEU A 477 20.78 1.14 34.24
N LYS A 478 21.45 0.01 34.12
CA LYS A 478 21.45 -1.03 35.15
C LYS A 478 21.97 -0.55 36.52
N ASP A 479 22.88 0.41 36.53
CA ASP A 479 23.50 0.96 37.74
C ASP A 479 22.48 1.86 38.49
N HIS A 480 21.44 2.31 37.83
CA HIS A 480 20.34 3.14 38.34
C HIS A 480 19.03 2.35 38.54
N ARG A 481 19.09 0.99 38.53
CA ARG A 481 17.88 0.13 38.55
C ARG A 481 16.87 0.55 39.63
N GLN A 482 17.31 0.68 40.89
CA GLN A 482 16.40 0.99 41.99
C GLN A 482 15.76 2.37 41.84
N GLU A 483 16.55 3.36 41.46
CA GLU A 483 16.05 4.73 41.22
C GLU A 483 15.04 4.79 40.11
N LEU A 484 15.25 4.07 38.99
CA LEU A 484 14.33 3.97 37.87
C LEU A 484 13.00 3.32 38.27
N ILE A 485 13.03 2.33 39.17
CA ILE A 485 11.82 1.70 39.73
C ILE A 485 11.09 2.67 40.65
N ASP A 486 11.78 3.29 41.59
CA ASP A 486 11.20 4.19 42.60
C ASP A 486 10.55 5.41 41.94
N ARG A 487 11.14 5.91 40.85
CA ARG A 487 10.60 7.02 40.04
C ARG A 487 9.61 6.56 38.97
N GLY A 488 9.49 5.27 38.73
CA GLY A 488 8.55 4.69 37.77
C GLY A 488 8.87 4.98 36.30
N ILE A 489 10.09 5.43 35.96
CA ILE A 489 10.50 5.88 34.61
C ILE A 489 10.38 4.74 33.59
N LEU A 490 10.90 3.55 33.91
CA LEU A 490 10.74 2.35 33.09
C LEU A 490 9.54 1.49 33.50
N GLY A 491 8.65 2.05 34.33
CA GLY A 491 7.51 1.38 34.90
C GLY A 491 7.84 0.65 36.20
N LYS A 492 7.01 -0.37 36.55
CA LYS A 492 7.23 -1.17 37.78
C LYS A 492 8.38 -2.15 37.60
N GLU A 493 8.88 -2.69 38.71
CA GLU A 493 10.03 -3.62 38.79
C GLU A 493 10.10 -4.65 37.66
N LYS A 494 9.02 -5.38 37.41
CA LYS A 494 8.96 -6.41 36.35
C LYS A 494 9.25 -5.85 34.95
N ASN A 495 8.79 -4.64 34.64
CA ASN A 495 8.99 -4.02 33.33
C ASN A 495 10.42 -3.46 33.22
N THR A 496 10.89 -2.81 34.29
CA THR A 496 12.30 -2.33 34.39
C THR A 496 13.27 -3.48 34.17
N ASP A 497 13.10 -4.61 34.87
CA ASP A 497 13.96 -5.78 34.74
C ASP A 497 13.93 -6.37 33.32
N LYS A 498 12.76 -6.40 32.68
CA LYS A 498 12.60 -6.85 31.30
C LYS A 498 13.38 -5.96 30.32
N ILE A 499 13.33 -4.64 30.48
CA ILE A 499 14.06 -3.69 29.63
C ILE A 499 15.57 -3.80 29.87
N LEU A 500 16.01 -3.85 31.13
CA LEU A 500 17.43 -4.02 31.47
C LEU A 500 18.00 -5.34 30.94
N ALA A 501 17.22 -6.42 30.98
CA ALA A 501 17.61 -7.70 30.39
C ALA A 501 17.71 -7.60 28.84
N ALA A 502 16.82 -6.85 28.18
CA ALA A 502 16.90 -6.62 26.75
C ALA A 502 18.13 -5.78 26.37
N ILE A 503 18.51 -4.79 27.20
CA ILE A 503 19.74 -4.00 27.04
C ILE A 503 20.97 -4.91 27.15
N GLU A 504 21.03 -5.76 28.17
CA GLU A 504 22.16 -6.66 28.35
C GLU A 504 22.28 -7.68 27.22
N LYS A 505 21.15 -8.21 26.74
CA LYS A 505 21.10 -9.10 25.57
C LYS A 505 21.64 -8.43 24.31
N SER A 506 21.37 -7.14 24.10
CA SER A 506 21.81 -6.43 22.90
C SER A 506 23.33 -6.32 22.75
N LYS A 507 24.10 -6.47 23.82
CA LYS A 507 25.59 -6.51 23.79
C LYS A 507 26.15 -7.69 22.98
N GLY A 508 25.34 -8.73 22.78
CA GLY A 508 25.71 -9.88 21.97
C GLY A 508 25.34 -9.77 20.50
N ASN A 509 24.84 -8.63 20.07
CA ASN A 509 24.51 -8.41 18.66
C ASN A 509 25.78 -8.27 17.81
N GLU A 510 25.65 -8.66 16.52
CA GLU A 510 26.76 -8.54 15.56
C GLU A 510 27.08 -7.05 15.29
N PRO A 511 28.37 -6.72 15.04
CA PRO A 511 28.86 -5.35 14.83
C PRO A 511 28.14 -4.62 13.66
N GLU A 512 27.63 -5.37 12.67
CA GLU A 512 26.92 -4.85 11.50
C GLU A 512 25.59 -4.19 11.87
N ARG A 513 25.11 -4.39 13.11
CA ARG A 513 23.89 -3.74 13.62
C ARG A 513 24.13 -2.35 14.23
N LEU A 514 25.36 -1.97 14.43
CA LEU A 514 25.78 -0.64 14.87
C LEU A 514 25.79 0.35 13.70
#